data_881c87d6498c616cba227eb8ab024de2
#
_entry.id   881c87d6498c616cba227eb8ab024de2
#
_cell.length_a   1.000
_cell.length_b   1.000
_cell.length_c   1.000
_cell.angle_alpha   90.00
_cell.angle_beta   90.00
_cell.angle_gamma   90.00
#
_symmetry.space_group_name_H-M   'P 1'
#
loop_
_entity.id
_entity.type
_entity.pdbx_description
1 polymer ?
#
loop_
_entity_poly.entity_id
_entity_poly.type
_entity_poly.pdbx_seq_one_letter_code
_entity_poly.pdbx_strand_id
1 'polypeptide(L)'
;MAYYLRKENKKKGTYLQMYESHWDKEKKQPRSKSVMAFGYVHELVSDEIPDPVAYYTDFVAEKNKERAAAFTEETRPRAFVAPVEYNLGQFLLYTLLEELNIREVIDILAAQMRFQFRIYDMIAQLIFSRIIYPCSKSKTVSSVFPHLYNSSPISEDQVYDGLSFIGGSYKKYIELFNHCYEQHYQRDFSNVFFDCTNYYFEIDLPYEDKQKGPSKENRHDPVIGQALLLDADLVPVAMQMYPGNESEKPYIRKVIEEMKSRYKVSGKTVQVADKGLNCARNIYAAVKEANDGYIFSKSIHGRNLSEKEKKWLLLENEQNIWKDYRDKDGNLLYRLKSCTDSFSYQFKEIDPETGRDVVKTFSVKEKRIVSYNPALAKKQKAEIQKMADKAASYAAYKAMTREDLGDSAKYVKITNKDENGKKITPVIGIDKEKVNEDLKYAGYNLMVTSELDMEPLQIYQT
;
A
#
# COMPACT_ATOMS: atom_id res chain seq x y z
N MET A 1 40.46 32.10 17.50
CA MET A 1 41.64 32.62 18.18
C MET A 1 41.96 33.97 17.56
N ALA A 2 42.19 34.98 18.36
CA ALA A 2 42.44 36.35 17.85
C ALA A 2 43.76 36.88 18.38
N TYR A 3 44.39 37.70 17.57
CA TYR A 3 45.53 38.49 18.01
C TYR A 3 45.05 39.71 18.79
N TYR A 4 45.84 40.16 19.79
CA TYR A 4 45.58 41.37 20.47
C TYR A 4 46.89 42.09 20.81
N LEU A 5 46.86 43.42 20.90
CA LEU A 5 47.98 44.23 21.28
C LEU A 5 48.07 44.26 22.80
N ARG A 6 49.21 43.79 23.32
CA ARG A 6 49.54 43.85 24.75
C ARG A 6 50.49 45.01 25.01
N LYS A 7 50.13 45.83 25.97
CA LYS A 7 50.92 46.97 26.46
C LYS A 7 51.51 46.59 27.80
N GLU A 8 52.83 46.51 27.93
CA GLU A 8 53.53 46.18 29.17
C GLU A 8 54.36 47.39 29.64
N ASN A 9 54.14 47.88 30.86
CA ASN A 9 54.96 48.92 31.46
C ASN A 9 56.24 48.27 32.01
N LYS A 10 57.36 48.52 31.38
CA LYS A 10 58.70 48.08 31.77
C LYS A 10 59.52 49.24 32.30
N LYS A 11 60.67 48.98 32.90
CA LYS A 11 61.56 50.01 33.49
C LYS A 11 61.96 51.15 32.50
N LYS A 12 61.95 50.86 31.19
CA LYS A 12 62.32 51.82 30.12
C LYS A 12 61.12 52.47 29.42
N GLY A 13 59.86 52.16 29.88
CA GLY A 13 58.65 52.69 29.26
C GLY A 13 57.65 51.63 28.84
N THR A 14 56.59 52.01 28.16
CA THR A 14 55.57 51.12 27.64
C THR A 14 56.09 50.31 26.46
N TYR A 15 56.02 49.01 26.53
CA TYR A 15 56.49 48.07 25.51
C TYR A 15 55.29 47.43 24.80
N LEU A 16 55.30 47.37 23.47
CA LEU A 16 54.20 46.84 22.66
C LEU A 16 54.54 45.46 22.10
N GLN A 17 53.62 44.51 22.23
CA GLN A 17 53.72 43.18 21.67
C GLN A 17 52.37 42.70 21.17
N MET A 18 52.39 41.92 20.10
CA MET A 18 51.20 41.18 19.64
C MET A 18 51.18 39.81 20.27
N TYR A 19 50.08 39.47 20.90
CA TYR A 19 49.82 38.18 21.51
C TYR A 19 48.71 37.44 20.77
N GLU A 20 48.79 36.11 20.77
CA GLU A 20 47.73 35.19 20.35
C GLU A 20 47.12 34.55 21.58
N SER A 21 45.78 34.63 21.67
CA SER A 21 45.03 33.88 22.69
C SER A 21 44.65 32.51 22.17
N HIS A 22 44.90 31.46 22.90
CA HIS A 22 44.50 30.13 22.61
C HIS A 22 43.98 29.41 23.87
N TRP A 23 43.11 28.43 23.65
CA TRP A 23 42.58 27.60 24.72
C TRP A 23 43.50 26.39 24.98
N ASP A 24 44.02 26.31 26.18
CA ASP A 24 44.82 25.16 26.64
C ASP A 24 43.83 24.03 27.04
N LYS A 25 43.79 22.97 26.23
CA LYS A 25 42.88 21.83 26.45
C LYS A 25 43.21 21.02 27.70
N GLU A 26 44.47 20.95 28.09
CA GLU A 26 44.91 20.17 29.26
C GLU A 26 44.58 20.92 30.55
N LYS A 27 44.85 22.22 30.57
CA LYS A 27 44.62 23.06 31.77
C LYS A 27 43.23 23.70 31.79
N LYS A 28 42.42 23.52 30.74
CA LYS A 28 41.06 24.05 30.62
C LYS A 28 40.97 25.57 30.90
N GLN A 29 41.95 26.31 30.43
CA GLN A 29 42.02 27.78 30.64
C GLN A 29 42.59 28.48 29.42
N PRO A 30 42.24 29.79 29.20
CA PRO A 30 42.84 30.58 28.14
C PRO A 30 44.32 30.87 28.44
N ARG A 31 45.16 30.73 27.45
CA ARG A 31 46.57 31.10 27.48
C ARG A 31 46.91 32.05 26.35
N SER A 32 47.97 32.80 26.55
CA SER A 32 48.45 33.74 25.56
C SER A 32 49.92 33.49 25.27
N LYS A 33 50.25 33.54 23.95
CA LYS A 33 51.63 33.41 23.48
C LYS A 33 52.00 34.68 22.71
N SER A 34 53.22 35.21 22.97
CA SER A 34 53.75 36.35 22.20
C SER A 34 54.05 35.85 20.79
N VAL A 35 53.53 36.59 19.79
CA VAL A 35 53.72 36.30 18.37
C VAL A 35 54.73 37.25 17.74
N MET A 36 54.68 38.54 18.12
CA MET A 36 55.54 39.57 17.57
C MET A 36 55.82 40.64 18.61
N ALA A 37 57.05 41.06 18.75
CA ALA A 37 57.47 42.18 19.57
C ALA A 37 57.70 43.42 18.68
N PHE A 38 57.08 44.50 19.05
CA PHE A 38 57.22 45.77 18.30
C PHE A 38 58.31 46.64 18.93
N GLY A 39 58.38 46.80 20.23
CA GLY A 39 59.39 47.63 20.90
C GLY A 39 58.79 48.60 21.90
N TYR A 40 59.62 49.55 22.39
CA TYR A 40 59.16 50.61 23.30
C TYR A 40 58.44 51.71 22.52
N VAL A 41 57.32 52.19 23.03
CA VAL A 41 56.53 53.26 22.41
C VAL A 41 57.39 54.45 22.00
N HIS A 42 58.31 54.93 22.89
CA HIS A 42 59.17 56.07 22.63
C HIS A 42 60.24 55.85 21.52
N GLU A 43 60.57 54.59 21.25
CA GLU A 43 61.50 54.21 20.20
C GLU A 43 60.82 54.01 18.85
N LEU A 44 59.49 53.84 18.86
CA LEU A 44 58.66 53.61 17.68
C LEU A 44 58.02 54.86 17.10
N VAL A 45 58.10 55.99 17.85
CA VAL A 45 57.60 57.28 17.32
C VAL A 45 58.50 57.75 16.19
N SER A 46 57.88 58.02 15.04
CA SER A 46 58.54 58.56 13.83
C SER A 46 57.54 59.47 13.11
N ASP A 47 58.03 60.22 12.08
CA ASP A 47 57.15 61.05 11.24
C ASP A 47 56.05 60.24 10.56
N GLU A 48 56.31 58.94 10.30
CA GLU A 48 55.35 58.00 9.69
C GLU A 48 54.44 57.35 10.75
N ILE A 49 54.87 57.29 12.00
CA ILE A 49 54.14 56.65 13.10
C ILE A 49 54.09 57.62 14.33
N PRO A 50 53.31 58.67 14.25
CA PRO A 50 53.23 59.63 15.33
C PRO A 50 52.57 59.09 16.59
N ASP A 51 51.66 58.11 16.46
CA ASP A 51 51.05 57.37 17.59
C ASP A 51 51.23 55.86 17.38
N PRO A 52 52.34 55.26 17.89
CA PRO A 52 52.60 53.83 17.76
C PRO A 52 51.53 52.95 18.38
N VAL A 53 50.80 53.40 19.40
CA VAL A 53 49.75 52.62 20.04
C VAL A 53 48.55 52.48 19.10
N ALA A 54 48.11 53.57 18.51
CA ALA A 54 47.03 53.54 17.51
C ALA A 54 47.41 52.70 16.29
N TYR A 55 48.61 53.01 15.75
CA TYR A 55 49.14 52.29 14.55
C TYR A 55 49.18 50.78 14.73
N TYR A 56 49.76 50.26 15.82
CA TYR A 56 49.86 48.84 16.05
C TYR A 56 48.54 48.20 16.52
N THR A 57 47.57 48.99 17.02
CA THR A 57 46.21 48.50 17.24
C THR A 57 45.52 48.19 15.92
N ASP A 58 45.63 49.10 14.95
CA ASP A 58 45.09 48.94 13.59
C ASP A 58 45.79 47.79 12.84
N PHE A 59 47.14 47.72 12.95
CA PHE A 59 47.90 46.62 12.40
C PHE A 59 47.45 45.24 12.89
N VAL A 60 47.20 45.10 14.23
CA VAL A 60 46.67 43.86 14.82
C VAL A 60 45.24 43.57 14.35
N ALA A 61 44.42 44.62 14.17
CA ALA A 61 43.07 44.48 13.63
C ALA A 61 43.09 43.98 12.16
N GLU A 62 44.02 44.49 11.36
CA GLU A 62 44.19 44.07 9.95
C GLU A 62 44.68 42.61 9.89
N LYS A 63 45.65 42.19 10.70
CA LYS A 63 46.11 40.81 10.84
C LYS A 63 45.00 39.85 11.28
N ASN A 64 44.07 40.30 12.10
CA ASN A 64 42.89 39.49 12.46
C ASN A 64 41.91 39.39 11.29
N LYS A 65 41.75 40.40 10.45
CA LYS A 65 40.93 40.31 9.21
C LYS A 65 41.53 39.36 8.21
N GLU A 66 42.86 39.47 7.92
CA GLU A 66 43.58 38.55 7.05
C GLU A 66 43.41 37.10 7.53
N ARG A 67 43.57 36.87 8.82
CA ARG A 67 43.42 35.55 9.41
C ARG A 67 41.98 35.03 9.34
N ALA A 68 41.00 35.87 9.55
CA ALA A 68 39.58 35.50 9.41
C ALA A 68 39.25 35.12 7.95
N ALA A 69 39.78 35.86 6.99
CA ALA A 69 39.62 35.58 5.57
C ALA A 69 40.27 34.23 5.21
N ALA A 70 41.52 33.98 5.62
CA ALA A 70 42.24 32.73 5.40
C ALA A 70 41.49 31.53 6.08
N PHE A 71 40.99 31.73 7.29
CA PHE A 71 40.21 30.69 7.99
C PHE A 71 38.87 30.43 7.29
N THR A 72 38.24 31.42 6.69
CA THR A 72 36.99 31.28 5.91
C THR A 72 37.27 30.55 4.58
N GLU A 73 38.45 30.68 4.03
CA GLU A 73 38.88 30.00 2.80
C GLU A 73 39.29 28.53 3.07
N GLU A 74 40.01 28.26 4.15
CA GLU A 74 40.40 26.91 4.58
C GLU A 74 39.24 26.08 5.17
N THR A 75 38.29 26.73 5.85
CA THR A 75 37.11 26.10 6.47
C THR A 75 35.87 26.12 5.59
N ARG A 76 35.94 26.62 4.36
CA ARG A 76 34.93 26.17 3.41
C ARG A 76 35.03 24.64 3.37
N PRO A 77 34.06 23.89 3.95
CA PRO A 77 34.01 22.49 3.65
C PRO A 77 33.95 22.46 2.13
N ARG A 78 34.94 21.89 1.47
CA ARG A 78 34.64 21.24 0.20
C ARG A 78 33.46 20.39 0.58
N ALA A 79 32.24 20.83 0.15
CA ALA A 79 31.06 20.02 0.29
C ALA A 79 31.47 18.70 -0.34
N PHE A 80 31.81 17.75 0.50
CA PHE A 80 31.90 16.36 0.10
C PHE A 80 30.45 16.07 -0.23
N VAL A 81 30.07 16.36 -1.48
CA VAL A 81 28.81 15.90 -2.02
C VAL A 81 29.02 14.40 -1.98
N ALA A 82 28.46 13.77 -0.95
CA ALA A 82 28.42 12.32 -0.88
C ALA A 82 27.90 11.86 -2.26
N PRO A 83 28.57 10.89 -2.91
CA PRO A 83 28.11 10.42 -4.20
C PRO A 83 26.64 10.04 -4.05
N VAL A 84 25.76 10.68 -4.83
CA VAL A 84 24.35 10.37 -4.83
C VAL A 84 24.18 9.12 -5.67
N GLU A 85 23.73 8.04 -5.04
CA GLU A 85 23.35 6.83 -5.76
C GLU A 85 21.98 7.05 -6.40
N TYR A 86 21.90 6.93 -7.72
CA TYR A 86 20.64 7.01 -8.46
C TYR A 86 20.14 5.63 -8.81
N ASN A 87 18.81 5.43 -8.68
CA ASN A 87 18.15 4.23 -9.14
C ASN A 87 17.91 4.32 -10.65
N LEU A 88 18.57 3.45 -11.41
CA LEU A 88 18.44 3.43 -12.87
C LEU A 88 17.22 2.64 -13.37
N GLY A 89 16.56 1.88 -12.50
CA GLY A 89 15.35 1.10 -12.87
C GLY A 89 14.20 1.95 -13.39
N GLN A 90 14.17 3.23 -13.03
CA GLN A 90 13.16 4.18 -13.53
C GLN A 90 13.22 4.42 -15.04
N PHE A 91 14.37 4.22 -15.71
CA PHE A 91 14.47 4.47 -17.15
C PHE A 91 13.51 3.59 -17.96
N LEU A 92 13.37 2.33 -17.60
CA LEU A 92 12.39 1.45 -18.22
C LEU A 92 10.97 1.98 -18.04
N LEU A 93 10.64 2.39 -16.83
CA LEU A 93 9.30 2.92 -16.49
C LEU A 93 9.05 4.26 -17.19
N TYR A 94 10.08 5.10 -17.30
CA TYR A 94 10.00 6.35 -18.01
C TYR A 94 9.72 6.13 -19.52
N THR A 95 10.41 5.17 -20.14
CA THR A 95 10.18 4.81 -21.55
C THR A 95 8.72 4.37 -21.78
N LEU A 96 8.14 3.58 -20.87
CA LEU A 96 6.73 3.18 -20.96
C LEU A 96 5.77 4.37 -20.85
N LEU A 97 6.04 5.32 -19.94
CA LEU A 97 5.19 6.51 -19.80
C LEU A 97 5.27 7.43 -21.02
N GLU A 98 6.45 7.56 -21.65
CA GLU A 98 6.64 8.33 -22.89
C GLU A 98 5.97 7.62 -24.09
N GLU A 99 6.10 6.29 -24.22
CA GLU A 99 5.42 5.50 -25.23
C GLU A 99 3.89 5.67 -25.18
N LEU A 100 3.33 5.64 -23.97
CA LEU A 100 1.90 5.84 -23.74
C LEU A 100 1.44 7.31 -23.89
N ASN A 101 2.36 8.25 -24.11
CA ASN A 101 2.08 9.69 -24.20
C ASN A 101 1.25 10.28 -23.04
N ILE A 102 1.42 9.74 -21.85
CA ILE A 102 0.64 10.12 -20.64
C ILE A 102 0.93 11.56 -20.22
N ARG A 103 2.13 12.07 -20.51
CA ARG A 103 2.52 13.46 -20.19
C ARG A 103 1.56 14.47 -20.77
N GLU A 104 1.32 14.41 -22.08
CA GLU A 104 0.49 15.38 -22.81
C GLU A 104 -0.92 15.43 -22.23
N VAL A 105 -1.48 14.27 -21.97
CA VAL A 105 -2.83 14.12 -21.44
C VAL A 105 -2.95 14.70 -20.03
N ILE A 106 -1.98 14.46 -19.15
CA ILE A 106 -1.98 15.01 -17.79
C ILE A 106 -1.77 16.52 -17.83
N ASP A 107 -0.86 17.01 -18.66
CA ASP A 107 -0.60 18.45 -18.80
C ASP A 107 -1.85 19.21 -19.30
N ILE A 108 -2.63 18.65 -20.23
CA ILE A 108 -3.92 19.21 -20.68
C ILE A 108 -4.92 19.31 -19.53
N LEU A 109 -5.06 18.27 -18.71
CA LEU A 109 -5.97 18.29 -17.56
C LEU A 109 -5.55 19.30 -16.48
N ALA A 110 -4.25 19.42 -16.26
CA ALA A 110 -3.69 20.33 -15.27
C ALA A 110 -3.65 21.79 -15.74
N ALA A 111 -3.81 22.07 -17.05
CA ALA A 111 -3.65 23.39 -17.65
C ALA A 111 -4.60 24.46 -17.06
N GLN A 112 -5.75 24.07 -16.54
CA GLN A 112 -6.72 24.96 -15.90
C GLN A 112 -6.38 25.30 -14.44
N MET A 113 -5.39 24.61 -13.87
CA MET A 113 -4.98 24.75 -12.48
C MET A 113 -3.67 25.53 -12.37
N ARG A 114 -3.53 26.31 -11.30
CA ARG A 114 -2.32 27.12 -11.06
C ARG A 114 -1.38 26.40 -10.06
N PHE A 115 -0.89 25.22 -10.45
CA PHE A 115 0.14 24.55 -9.66
C PHE A 115 1.50 25.22 -9.87
N GLN A 116 2.32 25.26 -8.82
CA GLN A 116 3.71 25.70 -8.87
C GLN A 116 4.69 24.58 -9.26
N PHE A 117 4.16 23.39 -9.56
CA PHE A 117 4.86 22.19 -9.96
C PHE A 117 4.08 21.47 -11.07
N ARG A 118 4.75 20.58 -11.79
CA ARG A 118 4.09 19.81 -12.84
C ARG A 118 3.44 18.56 -12.25
N ILE A 119 2.13 18.42 -12.42
CA ILE A 119 1.36 17.25 -11.97
C ILE A 119 1.91 15.96 -12.58
N TYR A 120 2.30 15.99 -13.87
CA TYR A 120 2.92 14.83 -14.50
C TYR A 120 4.18 14.36 -13.76
N ASP A 121 5.10 15.27 -13.43
CA ASP A 121 6.35 14.91 -12.74
C ASP A 121 6.05 14.27 -11.37
N MET A 122 5.06 14.80 -10.65
CA MET A 122 4.62 14.22 -9.38
C MET A 122 4.07 12.80 -9.58
N ILE A 123 3.18 12.60 -10.55
CA ILE A 123 2.59 11.28 -10.84
C ILE A 123 3.67 10.29 -11.24
N ALA A 124 4.56 10.66 -12.16
CA ALA A 124 5.65 9.81 -12.63
C ALA A 124 6.57 9.40 -11.47
N GLN A 125 7.01 10.36 -10.65
CA GLN A 125 7.87 10.07 -9.49
C GLN A 125 7.17 9.19 -8.46
N LEU A 126 5.86 9.37 -8.20
CA LEU A 126 5.10 8.49 -7.32
C LEU A 126 4.98 7.07 -7.89
N ILE A 127 4.73 6.91 -9.20
CA ILE A 127 4.67 5.60 -9.87
C ILE A 127 6.04 4.91 -9.75
N PHE A 128 7.12 5.58 -10.13
CA PHE A 128 8.47 5.02 -10.05
C PHE A 128 8.83 4.60 -8.63
N SER A 129 8.60 5.49 -7.66
CA SER A 129 8.86 5.20 -6.26
C SER A 129 8.05 4.02 -5.73
N ARG A 130 6.79 3.91 -6.14
CA ARG A 130 5.90 2.81 -5.71
C ARG A 130 6.36 1.46 -6.24
N ILE A 131 6.93 1.42 -7.44
CA ILE A 131 7.44 0.20 -8.07
C ILE A 131 8.82 -0.17 -7.52
N ILE A 132 9.71 0.83 -7.40
CA ILE A 132 11.12 0.60 -7.03
C ILE A 132 11.27 0.37 -5.52
N TYR A 133 10.62 1.21 -4.70
CA TYR A 133 10.73 1.15 -3.23
C TYR A 133 9.42 1.59 -2.56
N PRO A 134 8.44 0.69 -2.42
CA PRO A 134 7.14 1.02 -1.82
C PRO A 134 7.28 1.40 -0.34
N CYS A 135 6.89 2.63 -0.01
CA CYS A 135 6.89 3.14 1.36
C CYS A 135 5.80 4.21 1.57
N SER A 136 5.72 4.82 2.75
CA SER A 136 4.80 5.94 3.02
C SER A 136 5.13 7.14 2.14
N LYS A 137 4.16 8.03 1.90
CA LYS A 137 4.35 9.23 1.08
C LYS A 137 5.43 10.16 1.62
N SER A 138 5.45 10.38 2.93
CA SER A 138 6.48 11.18 3.58
C SER A 138 7.88 10.58 3.34
N LYS A 139 8.06 9.26 3.52
CA LYS A 139 9.32 8.59 3.23
C LYS A 139 9.63 8.57 1.73
N THR A 140 8.63 8.49 0.87
CA THR A 140 8.82 8.57 -0.60
C THR A 140 9.44 9.91 -0.97
N VAL A 141 8.89 11.02 -0.47
CA VAL A 141 9.40 12.37 -0.76
C VAL A 141 10.78 12.60 -0.17
N SER A 142 10.99 12.22 1.08
CA SER A 142 12.26 12.49 1.79
C SER A 142 13.42 11.57 1.40
N SER A 143 13.14 10.33 1.02
CA SER A 143 14.18 9.29 0.90
C SER A 143 14.21 8.58 -0.47
N VAL A 144 13.18 8.68 -1.29
CA VAL A 144 13.16 8.02 -2.61
C VAL A 144 13.30 9.03 -3.74
N PHE A 145 12.53 10.11 -3.74
CA PHE A 145 12.61 11.15 -4.78
C PHE A 145 14.03 11.67 -5.02
N PRO A 146 14.86 11.96 -3.99
CA PRO A 146 16.24 12.43 -4.20
C PRO A 146 17.14 11.41 -4.92
N HIS A 147 16.78 10.13 -4.93
CA HIS A 147 17.53 9.05 -5.59
C HIS A 147 16.96 8.67 -6.96
N LEU A 148 15.90 9.33 -7.41
CA LEU A 148 15.41 9.20 -8.78
C LEU A 148 16.25 10.12 -9.69
N TYR A 149 16.74 9.59 -10.80
CA TYR A 149 17.50 10.39 -11.76
C TYR A 149 16.61 11.47 -12.39
N ASN A 150 17.09 12.70 -12.47
CA ASN A 150 16.35 13.88 -12.97
C ASN A 150 15.00 14.09 -12.25
N SER A 151 14.92 13.79 -10.96
CA SER A 151 13.72 14.07 -10.18
C SER A 151 13.45 15.59 -10.08
N SER A 152 12.19 15.97 -10.24
CA SER A 152 11.74 17.34 -9.96
C SER A 152 11.65 17.53 -8.43
N PRO A 153 12.07 18.69 -7.90
CA PRO A 153 11.95 18.98 -6.47
C PRO A 153 10.47 19.23 -6.13
N ILE A 154 9.83 18.23 -5.53
CA ILE A 154 8.41 18.25 -5.13
C ILE A 154 8.34 18.01 -3.63
N SER A 155 7.70 18.93 -2.90
CA SER A 155 7.49 18.80 -1.46
C SER A 155 6.36 17.83 -1.12
N GLU A 156 6.28 17.42 0.15
CA GLU A 156 5.20 16.56 0.64
C GLU A 156 3.83 17.24 0.50
N ASP A 157 3.72 18.52 0.80
CA ASP A 157 2.49 19.30 0.63
C ASP A 157 2.04 19.33 -0.84
N GLN A 158 2.98 19.54 -1.77
CA GLN A 158 2.70 19.50 -3.21
C GLN A 158 2.23 18.12 -3.68
N VAL A 159 2.76 17.04 -3.08
CA VAL A 159 2.26 15.67 -3.34
C VAL A 159 0.82 15.53 -2.89
N TYR A 160 0.46 16.01 -1.70
CA TYR A 160 -0.92 15.93 -1.22
C TYR A 160 -1.88 16.82 -2.00
N ASP A 161 -1.47 18.01 -2.41
CA ASP A 161 -2.26 18.90 -3.27
C ASP A 161 -2.54 18.23 -4.63
N GLY A 162 -1.52 17.65 -5.24
CA GLY A 162 -1.65 16.93 -6.50
C GLY A 162 -2.51 15.68 -6.38
N LEU A 163 -2.37 14.90 -5.31
CA LEU A 163 -3.21 13.73 -5.04
C LEU A 163 -4.66 14.11 -4.80
N SER A 164 -4.92 15.21 -4.11
CA SER A 164 -6.28 15.74 -3.89
C SER A 164 -6.94 16.12 -5.22
N PHE A 165 -6.20 16.79 -6.10
CA PHE A 165 -6.66 17.16 -7.43
C PHE A 165 -7.00 15.93 -8.30
N ILE A 166 -6.11 14.93 -8.33
CA ILE A 166 -6.33 13.67 -9.07
C ILE A 166 -7.51 12.91 -8.48
N GLY A 167 -7.56 12.79 -7.15
CA GLY A 167 -8.61 12.07 -6.43
C GLY A 167 -10.00 12.62 -6.69
N GLY A 168 -10.15 13.96 -6.77
CA GLY A 168 -11.42 14.62 -7.11
C GLY A 168 -11.94 14.28 -8.51
N SER A 169 -11.09 13.76 -9.40
CA SER A 169 -11.43 13.40 -10.79
C SER A 169 -10.87 12.05 -11.20
N TYR A 170 -10.69 11.11 -10.27
CA TYR A 170 -9.97 9.86 -10.52
C TYR A 170 -10.51 9.04 -11.69
N LYS A 171 -11.84 9.00 -11.89
CA LYS A 171 -12.46 8.30 -13.04
C LYS A 171 -11.96 8.86 -14.37
N LYS A 172 -11.86 10.18 -14.46
CA LYS A 172 -11.36 10.85 -15.68
C LYS A 172 -9.90 10.50 -15.97
N TYR A 173 -9.06 10.41 -14.92
CA TYR A 173 -7.67 9.96 -15.09
C TYR A 173 -7.59 8.51 -15.56
N ILE A 174 -8.40 7.61 -15.00
CA ILE A 174 -8.47 6.21 -15.44
C ILE A 174 -8.92 6.13 -16.92
N GLU A 175 -9.93 6.90 -17.32
CA GLU A 175 -10.39 6.97 -18.70
C GLU A 175 -9.29 7.42 -19.65
N LEU A 176 -8.52 8.41 -19.25
CA LEU A 176 -7.43 8.94 -20.06
C LEU A 176 -6.26 7.97 -20.16
N PHE A 177 -5.88 7.30 -19.07
CA PHE A 177 -4.85 6.25 -19.11
C PHE A 177 -5.29 5.09 -20.02
N ASN A 178 -6.55 4.68 -19.94
CA ASN A 178 -7.11 3.68 -20.85
C ASN A 178 -7.06 4.14 -22.31
N HIS A 179 -7.42 5.39 -22.56
CA HIS A 179 -7.33 5.96 -23.91
C HIS A 179 -5.90 5.96 -24.45
N CYS A 180 -4.92 6.38 -23.65
CA CYS A 180 -3.50 6.32 -24.02
C CYS A 180 -3.05 4.88 -24.31
N TYR A 181 -3.46 3.93 -23.46
CA TYR A 181 -3.14 2.51 -23.67
C TYR A 181 -3.70 1.98 -24.99
N GLU A 182 -4.95 2.30 -25.32
CA GLU A 182 -5.66 1.83 -26.52
C GLU A 182 -5.10 2.40 -27.82
N GLN A 183 -4.31 3.48 -27.79
CA GLN A 183 -3.60 3.96 -28.97
C GLN A 183 -2.48 3.00 -29.42
N HIS A 184 -1.97 2.17 -28.50
CA HIS A 184 -0.83 1.29 -28.72
C HIS A 184 -1.18 -0.20 -28.62
N TYR A 185 -2.20 -0.55 -27.82
CA TYR A 185 -2.54 -1.93 -27.49
C TYR A 185 -4.04 -2.20 -27.66
N GLN A 186 -4.37 -3.37 -28.14
CA GLN A 186 -5.75 -3.84 -28.17
C GLN A 186 -6.18 -4.35 -26.79
N ARG A 187 -7.43 -4.12 -26.43
CA ARG A 187 -8.06 -4.68 -25.23
C ARG A 187 -8.67 -6.04 -25.51
N ASP A 188 -8.43 -6.98 -24.60
CA ASP A 188 -9.10 -8.28 -24.60
C ASP A 188 -10.10 -8.35 -23.43
N PHE A 189 -11.39 -8.39 -23.75
CA PHE A 189 -12.49 -8.53 -22.78
C PHE A 189 -13.11 -9.94 -22.77
N SER A 190 -12.41 -10.94 -23.31
CA SER A 190 -12.85 -12.34 -23.24
C SER A 190 -13.01 -12.80 -21.81
N ASN A 191 -12.08 -12.40 -20.94
CA ASN A 191 -12.14 -12.54 -19.48
C ASN A 191 -11.98 -11.18 -18.81
N VAL A 192 -12.69 -10.93 -17.73
CA VAL A 192 -12.50 -9.76 -16.87
C VAL A 192 -12.38 -10.20 -15.41
N PHE A 193 -11.39 -9.65 -14.75
CA PHE A 193 -11.08 -9.96 -13.35
C PHE A 193 -11.57 -8.82 -12.47
N PHE A 194 -12.42 -9.14 -11.53
CA PHE A 194 -12.99 -8.16 -10.61
C PHE A 194 -12.67 -8.52 -9.16
N ASP A 195 -12.06 -7.58 -8.46
CA ASP A 195 -11.82 -7.69 -7.02
C ASP A 195 -12.16 -6.39 -6.30
N CYS A 196 -12.50 -6.52 -5.03
CA CYS A 196 -12.70 -5.41 -4.12
C CYS A 196 -11.68 -5.47 -3.00
N THR A 197 -11.15 -4.30 -2.64
CA THR A 197 -10.35 -4.13 -1.44
C THR A 197 -10.91 -3.00 -0.60
N ASN A 198 -10.43 -2.86 0.63
CA ASN A 198 -10.75 -1.70 1.46
C ASN A 198 -9.49 -1.12 2.09
N TYR A 199 -9.54 0.19 2.33
CA TYR A 199 -8.51 0.96 3.02
C TYR A 199 -9.10 1.48 4.32
N TYR A 200 -8.43 1.25 5.43
CA TYR A 200 -8.83 1.79 6.73
C TYR A 200 -8.18 3.15 6.98
N PHE A 201 -8.86 3.93 7.81
CA PHE A 201 -8.41 5.26 8.23
C PHE A 201 -8.42 5.31 9.75
N GLU A 202 -7.28 5.60 10.35
CA GLU A 202 -7.13 5.75 11.81
C GLU A 202 -7.76 7.09 12.25
N ILE A 203 -9.10 7.16 12.20
CA ILE A 203 -9.93 8.28 12.62
C ILE A 203 -11.03 7.81 13.56
N ASP A 204 -11.37 8.60 14.56
CA ASP A 204 -12.36 8.22 15.58
C ASP A 204 -13.79 8.18 15.04
N LEU A 205 -14.13 9.12 14.18
CA LEU A 205 -15.50 9.29 13.67
C LEU A 205 -15.55 9.07 12.16
N PRO A 206 -16.60 8.38 11.67
CA PRO A 206 -16.87 8.30 10.23
C PRO A 206 -17.01 9.69 9.60
N TYR A 207 -16.50 9.83 8.40
CA TYR A 207 -16.58 11.08 7.62
C TYR A 207 -16.72 10.75 6.13
N GLU A 208 -17.73 11.31 5.45
CA GLU A 208 -18.03 11.04 4.03
C GLU A 208 -18.09 9.54 3.74
N ASP A 209 -17.32 9.07 2.73
CA ASP A 209 -17.25 7.65 2.35
C ASP A 209 -16.46 6.79 3.34
N LYS A 210 -15.72 7.40 4.27
CA LYS A 210 -15.01 6.70 5.34
C LYS A 210 -16.01 6.26 6.42
N GLN A 211 -16.59 5.09 6.22
CA GLN A 211 -17.67 4.55 7.06
C GLN A 211 -17.22 3.28 7.77
N LYS A 212 -17.79 3.03 8.97
CA LYS A 212 -17.53 1.78 9.69
C LYS A 212 -18.26 0.63 8.99
N GLY A 213 -17.51 -0.38 8.57
CA GLY A 213 -18.03 -1.52 7.83
C GLY A 213 -17.13 -2.74 7.91
N PRO A 214 -17.43 -3.79 7.17
CA PRO A 214 -16.59 -4.98 7.11
C PRO A 214 -15.17 -4.63 6.63
N SER A 215 -14.17 -4.88 7.49
CA SER A 215 -12.76 -4.69 7.15
C SER A 215 -12.11 -6.04 6.85
N LYS A 216 -11.34 -6.14 5.77
CA LYS A 216 -10.55 -7.34 5.45
C LYS A 216 -9.48 -7.63 6.52
N GLU A 217 -9.07 -6.61 7.27
CA GLU A 217 -8.09 -6.70 8.35
C GLU A 217 -8.72 -6.83 9.75
N ASN A 218 -10.06 -7.01 9.84
CA ASN A 218 -10.84 -7.07 11.08
C ASN A 218 -10.62 -5.84 12.01
N ARG A 219 -10.39 -4.66 11.42
CA ARG A 219 -10.28 -3.39 12.14
C ARG A 219 -11.65 -2.75 12.31
N HIS A 220 -11.78 -1.93 13.37
CA HIS A 220 -12.97 -1.13 13.66
C HIS A 220 -12.90 0.30 13.14
N ASP A 221 -11.75 0.65 12.56
CA ASP A 221 -11.55 1.96 11.94
C ASP A 221 -12.47 2.11 10.73
N PRO A 222 -12.91 3.35 10.42
CA PRO A 222 -13.63 3.61 9.18
C PRO A 222 -12.85 3.18 7.95
N VAL A 223 -13.53 2.62 6.98
CA VAL A 223 -12.94 2.11 5.74
C VAL A 223 -13.59 2.75 4.52
N ILE A 224 -12.88 2.75 3.40
CA ILE A 224 -13.40 3.00 2.04
C ILE A 224 -13.19 1.73 1.24
N GLY A 225 -14.20 1.32 0.50
CA GLY A 225 -14.10 0.23 -0.47
C GLY A 225 -13.59 0.71 -1.83
N GLN A 226 -12.80 -0.12 -2.49
CA GLN A 226 -12.35 0.06 -3.87
C GLN A 226 -12.66 -1.20 -4.66
N ALA A 227 -13.44 -1.05 -5.71
CA ALA A 227 -13.65 -2.08 -6.73
C ALA A 227 -12.73 -1.82 -7.92
N LEU A 228 -12.04 -2.84 -8.39
CA LEU A 228 -11.13 -2.80 -9.53
C LEU A 228 -11.51 -3.85 -10.56
N LEU A 229 -11.55 -3.45 -11.83
CA LEU A 229 -11.78 -4.33 -12.97
C LEU A 229 -10.53 -4.34 -13.85
N LEU A 230 -10.06 -5.53 -14.18
CA LEU A 230 -8.95 -5.77 -15.12
C LEU A 230 -9.48 -6.50 -16.34
N ASP A 231 -8.84 -6.32 -17.51
CA ASP A 231 -9.06 -7.11 -18.71
C ASP A 231 -8.33 -8.46 -18.69
N ALA A 232 -8.36 -9.22 -19.77
CA ALA A 232 -7.72 -10.53 -19.87
C ALA A 232 -6.19 -10.47 -19.74
N ASP A 233 -5.58 -9.35 -20.09
CA ASP A 233 -4.14 -9.09 -19.93
C ASP A 233 -3.77 -8.54 -18.56
N LEU A 234 -4.72 -8.52 -17.61
CA LEU A 234 -4.60 -7.98 -16.26
C LEU A 234 -4.31 -6.48 -16.21
N VAL A 235 -4.69 -5.75 -17.26
CA VAL A 235 -4.55 -4.30 -17.31
C VAL A 235 -5.80 -3.64 -16.73
N PRO A 236 -5.68 -2.66 -15.83
CA PRO A 236 -6.83 -1.97 -15.24
C PRO A 236 -7.71 -1.29 -16.29
N VAL A 237 -9.00 -1.53 -16.19
CA VAL A 237 -10.02 -0.97 -17.11
C VAL A 237 -10.89 0.05 -16.40
N ALA A 238 -11.34 -0.28 -15.20
CA ALA A 238 -12.23 0.56 -14.41
C ALA A 238 -11.97 0.41 -12.91
N MET A 239 -12.26 1.49 -12.18
CA MET A 239 -12.19 1.52 -10.73
C MET A 239 -13.38 2.29 -10.18
N GLN A 240 -13.95 1.81 -9.08
CA GLN A 240 -15.03 2.49 -8.37
C GLN A 240 -14.73 2.53 -6.88
N MET A 241 -14.70 3.73 -6.32
CA MET A 241 -14.68 3.90 -4.86
C MET A 241 -16.11 3.86 -4.33
N TYR A 242 -16.29 3.32 -3.11
CA TYR A 242 -17.60 3.23 -2.46
C TYR A 242 -17.48 3.33 -0.93
N PRO A 243 -18.56 3.79 -0.25
CA PRO A 243 -18.58 3.92 1.21
C PRO A 243 -18.31 2.58 1.92
N GLY A 244 -17.54 2.65 3.01
CA GLY A 244 -17.10 1.45 3.72
C GLY A 244 -18.21 0.61 4.38
N ASN A 245 -19.40 1.17 4.59
CA ASN A 245 -20.57 0.48 5.12
C ASN A 245 -21.44 -0.19 4.02
N GLU A 246 -21.08 -0.02 2.76
CA GLU A 246 -21.79 -0.66 1.65
C GLU A 246 -21.25 -2.05 1.33
N SER A 247 -22.12 -2.90 0.76
CA SER A 247 -21.72 -4.22 0.28
C SER A 247 -20.99 -4.12 -1.05
N GLU A 248 -19.88 -4.86 -1.20
CA GLU A 248 -19.12 -4.94 -2.44
C GLU A 248 -19.87 -5.63 -3.59
N LYS A 249 -20.85 -6.49 -3.26
CA LYS A 249 -21.53 -7.37 -4.25
C LYS A 249 -22.24 -6.65 -5.39
N PRO A 250 -22.89 -5.48 -5.22
CA PRO A 250 -23.52 -4.78 -6.34
C PRO A 250 -22.53 -4.17 -7.34
N TYR A 251 -21.31 -3.85 -6.89
CA TYR A 251 -20.35 -3.09 -7.68
C TYR A 251 -19.82 -3.86 -8.89
N ILE A 252 -19.68 -5.19 -8.82
CA ILE A 252 -19.29 -6.00 -9.99
C ILE A 252 -20.22 -5.78 -11.17
N ARG A 253 -21.54 -5.78 -10.94
CA ARG A 253 -22.52 -5.58 -12.01
C ARG A 253 -22.41 -4.19 -12.62
N LYS A 254 -22.37 -3.17 -11.77
CA LYS A 254 -22.30 -1.77 -12.18
C LYS A 254 -21.04 -1.48 -12.98
N VAL A 255 -19.88 -1.92 -12.49
CA VAL A 255 -18.58 -1.64 -13.14
C VAL A 255 -18.46 -2.38 -14.47
N ILE A 256 -18.94 -3.64 -14.57
CA ILE A 256 -18.93 -4.41 -15.82
C ILE A 256 -19.90 -3.80 -16.84
N GLU A 257 -21.07 -3.38 -16.42
CA GLU A 257 -22.05 -2.70 -17.29
C GLU A 257 -21.46 -1.39 -17.85
N GLU A 258 -20.87 -0.55 -16.98
CA GLU A 258 -20.19 0.68 -17.40
C GLU A 258 -19.05 0.38 -18.41
N MET A 259 -18.25 -0.65 -18.16
CA MET A 259 -17.18 -1.08 -19.06
C MET A 259 -17.74 -1.52 -20.41
N LYS A 260 -18.72 -2.42 -20.44
CA LYS A 260 -19.31 -2.91 -21.68
C LYS A 260 -19.94 -1.79 -22.51
N SER A 261 -20.60 -0.85 -21.86
CA SER A 261 -21.17 0.34 -22.51
C SER A 261 -20.09 1.21 -23.14
N ARG A 262 -19.01 1.49 -22.40
CA ARG A 262 -17.90 2.34 -22.85
C ARG A 262 -17.19 1.75 -24.06
N TYR A 263 -16.81 0.47 -23.96
CA TYR A 263 -16.04 -0.20 -25.02
C TYR A 263 -16.91 -0.85 -26.09
N LYS A 264 -18.25 -0.68 -26.00
CA LYS A 264 -19.21 -1.29 -26.92
C LYS A 264 -19.02 -2.80 -27.08
N VAL A 265 -18.71 -3.47 -25.96
CA VAL A 265 -18.51 -4.92 -25.93
C VAL A 265 -19.85 -5.63 -26.13
N SER A 266 -20.07 -6.19 -27.33
CA SER A 266 -21.28 -6.92 -27.65
C SER A 266 -21.18 -8.42 -27.48
N GLY A 267 -19.94 -8.93 -27.30
CA GLY A 267 -19.65 -10.35 -27.11
C GLY A 267 -19.84 -10.83 -25.68
N LYS A 268 -19.77 -12.16 -25.53
CA LYS A 268 -19.73 -12.84 -24.24
C LYS A 268 -18.41 -12.50 -23.53
N THR A 269 -18.50 -12.12 -22.26
CA THR A 269 -17.37 -11.90 -21.38
C THR A 269 -17.44 -12.91 -20.22
N VAL A 270 -16.31 -13.49 -19.79
CA VAL A 270 -16.26 -14.35 -18.62
C VAL A 270 -15.83 -13.51 -17.42
N GLN A 271 -16.71 -13.38 -16.42
CA GLN A 271 -16.49 -12.61 -15.21
C GLN A 271 -15.76 -13.48 -14.18
N VAL A 272 -14.54 -13.13 -13.79
CA VAL A 272 -13.74 -13.84 -12.80
C VAL A 272 -13.73 -13.04 -11.49
N ALA A 273 -14.12 -13.70 -10.38
CA ALA A 273 -14.19 -13.01 -9.09
C ALA A 273 -14.03 -13.96 -7.89
N ASP A 274 -13.62 -13.38 -6.74
CA ASP A 274 -13.45 -14.10 -5.48
C ASP A 274 -14.80 -14.46 -4.83
N LYS A 275 -14.71 -15.29 -3.80
CA LYS A 275 -15.84 -15.85 -3.00
C LYS A 275 -16.76 -14.81 -2.38
N GLY A 276 -16.25 -13.61 -2.07
CA GLY A 276 -17.04 -12.49 -1.53
C GLY A 276 -18.13 -12.03 -2.50
N LEU A 277 -17.84 -12.12 -3.80
CA LEU A 277 -18.72 -11.66 -4.89
C LEU A 277 -19.64 -12.76 -5.42
N ASN A 278 -19.44 -14.02 -5.02
CA ASN A 278 -20.26 -15.14 -5.42
C ASN A 278 -21.61 -15.11 -4.69
N CYS A 279 -22.62 -14.56 -5.34
CA CYS A 279 -23.99 -14.58 -4.88
C CYS A 279 -24.98 -14.81 -6.03
N ALA A 280 -26.18 -15.29 -5.70
CA ALA A 280 -27.20 -15.62 -6.69
C ALA A 280 -27.54 -14.44 -7.63
N ARG A 281 -27.60 -13.21 -7.11
CA ARG A 281 -27.90 -12.01 -7.90
C ARG A 281 -26.80 -11.71 -8.94
N ASN A 282 -25.50 -11.90 -8.59
CA ASN A 282 -24.40 -11.68 -9.51
C ASN A 282 -24.34 -12.77 -10.60
N ILE A 283 -24.59 -14.04 -10.24
CA ILE A 283 -24.70 -15.13 -11.21
C ILE A 283 -25.88 -14.89 -12.16
N TYR A 284 -27.03 -14.45 -11.63
CA TYR A 284 -28.18 -14.11 -12.45
C TYR A 284 -27.89 -12.98 -13.46
N ALA A 285 -27.26 -11.92 -12.98
CA ALA A 285 -26.87 -10.79 -13.83
C ALA A 285 -25.92 -11.22 -14.95
N ALA A 286 -24.90 -12.00 -14.63
CA ALA A 286 -23.98 -12.50 -15.63
C ALA A 286 -24.70 -13.36 -16.69
N VAL A 287 -25.41 -14.41 -16.28
CA VAL A 287 -25.92 -15.44 -17.20
C VAL A 287 -27.25 -15.02 -17.87
N LYS A 288 -28.14 -14.33 -17.15
CA LYS A 288 -29.51 -14.05 -17.62
C LYS A 288 -29.70 -12.64 -18.14
N GLU A 289 -28.98 -11.66 -17.59
CA GLU A 289 -29.14 -10.26 -18.01
C GLU A 289 -28.07 -9.88 -19.07
N ALA A 290 -26.79 -10.22 -18.81
CA ALA A 290 -25.68 -9.85 -19.69
C ALA A 290 -25.31 -10.91 -20.75
N ASN A 291 -25.84 -12.13 -20.66
CA ASN A 291 -25.44 -13.28 -21.46
C ASN A 291 -23.92 -13.56 -21.38
N ASP A 292 -23.35 -13.35 -20.20
CA ASP A 292 -21.94 -13.56 -19.88
C ASP A 292 -21.69 -14.92 -19.25
N GLY A 293 -20.42 -15.32 -19.24
CA GLY A 293 -19.94 -16.40 -18.41
C GLY A 293 -19.44 -15.91 -17.05
N TYR A 294 -19.17 -16.84 -16.17
CA TYR A 294 -18.50 -16.54 -14.91
C TYR A 294 -17.60 -17.68 -14.45
N ILE A 295 -16.53 -17.31 -13.71
CA ILE A 295 -15.68 -18.21 -12.91
C ILE A 295 -15.58 -17.55 -11.52
N PHE A 296 -16.31 -18.07 -10.55
CA PHE A 296 -16.32 -17.51 -9.20
C PHE A 296 -15.78 -18.52 -8.19
N SER A 297 -14.95 -18.07 -7.27
CA SER A 297 -14.65 -18.84 -6.07
C SER A 297 -15.91 -18.99 -5.21
N LYS A 298 -16.10 -20.12 -4.56
CA LYS A 298 -17.23 -20.38 -3.65
C LYS A 298 -16.75 -20.74 -2.27
N SER A 299 -17.31 -20.10 -1.25
CA SER A 299 -16.99 -20.44 0.14
C SER A 299 -17.41 -21.86 0.46
N ILE A 300 -16.46 -22.63 1.02
CA ILE A 300 -16.67 -24.03 1.45
C ILE A 300 -17.07 -24.15 2.94
N HIS A 301 -17.07 -23.03 3.65
CA HIS A 301 -17.38 -22.98 5.08
C HIS A 301 -18.84 -22.59 5.36
N GLY A 302 -19.33 -22.98 6.53
CA GLY A 302 -20.64 -22.60 7.02
C GLY A 302 -21.80 -23.26 6.25
N ARG A 303 -22.85 -22.46 5.98
CA ARG A 303 -24.09 -22.91 5.32
C ARG A 303 -24.08 -22.76 3.79
N ASN A 304 -22.94 -22.42 3.22
CA ASN A 304 -22.83 -22.13 1.78
C ASN A 304 -22.90 -23.38 0.89
N LEU A 305 -22.69 -24.55 1.47
CA LEU A 305 -22.79 -25.86 0.78
C LEU A 305 -23.76 -26.76 1.52
N SER A 306 -24.53 -27.52 0.73
CA SER A 306 -25.34 -28.63 1.25
C SER A 306 -24.45 -29.76 1.77
N GLU A 307 -24.98 -30.62 2.63
CA GLU A 307 -24.23 -31.77 3.14
C GLU A 307 -23.78 -32.74 2.04
N LYS A 308 -24.55 -32.86 0.93
CA LYS A 308 -24.17 -33.61 -0.26
C LYS A 308 -22.92 -33.02 -0.92
N GLU A 309 -22.89 -31.68 -1.08
CA GLU A 309 -21.76 -30.95 -1.66
C GLU A 309 -20.51 -31.04 -0.77
N LYS A 310 -20.67 -30.91 0.56
CA LYS A 310 -19.57 -31.06 1.52
C LYS A 310 -18.97 -32.47 1.47
N LYS A 311 -19.82 -33.52 1.41
CA LYS A 311 -19.36 -34.88 1.26
C LYS A 311 -18.59 -35.07 -0.05
N TRP A 312 -19.14 -34.59 -1.17
CA TRP A 312 -18.48 -34.67 -2.46
C TRP A 312 -17.14 -33.93 -2.46
N LEU A 313 -17.06 -32.74 -1.84
CA LEU A 313 -15.84 -31.93 -1.75
C LEU A 313 -14.71 -32.74 -1.07
N LEU A 314 -15.00 -33.44 0.01
CA LEU A 314 -14.03 -34.12 0.86
C LEU A 314 -13.80 -35.62 0.51
N LEU A 315 -14.51 -36.21 -0.49
CA LEU A 315 -14.31 -37.59 -0.87
C LEU A 315 -12.88 -37.83 -1.35
N GLU A 316 -12.04 -38.30 -0.44
CA GLU A 316 -10.64 -38.66 -0.70
C GLU A 316 -10.49 -40.05 -1.30
N ASN A 317 -11.45 -40.94 -1.04
CA ASN A 317 -11.34 -42.39 -1.33
C ASN A 317 -11.67 -42.76 -2.76
N GLU A 318 -12.23 -41.87 -3.57
CA GLU A 318 -12.47 -42.16 -4.99
C GLU A 318 -11.29 -41.65 -5.82
N GLN A 319 -10.18 -42.36 -5.81
CA GLN A 319 -8.94 -42.01 -6.53
C GLN A 319 -9.16 -41.72 -8.02
N ASN A 320 -10.19 -42.31 -8.62
CA ASN A 320 -10.48 -42.17 -10.05
C ASN A 320 -11.07 -40.84 -10.49
N ILE A 321 -11.49 -39.97 -9.53
CA ILE A 321 -12.05 -38.65 -9.84
C ILE A 321 -11.04 -37.52 -9.70
N TRP A 322 -9.91 -37.78 -9.07
CA TRP A 322 -8.86 -36.79 -8.91
C TRP A 322 -7.82 -36.88 -10.01
N LYS A 323 -7.48 -35.75 -10.63
CA LYS A 323 -6.33 -35.57 -11.52
C LYS A 323 -5.21 -34.90 -10.75
N ASP A 324 -4.10 -35.61 -10.55
CA ASP A 324 -2.92 -35.15 -9.85
C ASP A 324 -2.00 -34.35 -10.78
N TYR A 325 -1.47 -33.23 -10.27
CA TYR A 325 -0.44 -32.43 -10.92
C TYR A 325 0.79 -32.42 -10.02
N ARG A 326 1.92 -32.90 -10.56
CA ARG A 326 3.16 -33.11 -9.82
C ARG A 326 4.30 -32.30 -10.40
N ASP A 327 5.29 -31.98 -9.55
CA ASP A 327 6.54 -31.34 -9.98
C ASP A 327 7.47 -32.38 -10.66
N LYS A 328 8.68 -31.93 -11.07
CA LYS A 328 9.70 -32.74 -11.71
C LYS A 328 10.23 -33.86 -10.80
N ASP A 329 10.14 -33.70 -9.49
CA ASP A 329 10.60 -34.61 -8.45
C ASP A 329 9.50 -35.57 -7.99
N GLY A 330 8.31 -35.50 -8.62
CA GLY A 330 7.16 -36.36 -8.31
C GLY A 330 6.30 -35.91 -7.13
N ASN A 331 6.60 -34.73 -6.49
CA ASN A 331 5.80 -34.20 -5.39
C ASN A 331 4.47 -33.66 -5.89
N LEU A 332 3.40 -33.91 -5.14
CA LEU A 332 2.08 -33.39 -5.46
C LEU A 332 2.04 -31.88 -5.28
N LEU A 333 1.87 -31.12 -6.36
CA LEU A 333 1.65 -29.68 -6.35
C LEU A 333 0.21 -29.37 -5.97
N TYR A 334 -0.72 -29.97 -6.69
CA TYR A 334 -2.17 -29.89 -6.43
C TYR A 334 -2.90 -31.03 -7.15
N ARG A 335 -4.14 -31.23 -6.78
CA ARG A 335 -5.07 -32.14 -7.48
C ARG A 335 -6.38 -31.44 -7.76
N LEU A 336 -7.02 -31.81 -8.85
CA LEU A 336 -8.32 -31.26 -9.27
C LEU A 336 -9.33 -32.39 -9.44
N LYS A 337 -10.57 -32.11 -9.11
CA LYS A 337 -11.75 -32.90 -9.56
C LYS A 337 -12.86 -31.95 -9.96
N SER A 338 -13.75 -32.40 -10.82
CA SER A 338 -14.89 -31.59 -11.26
C SER A 338 -16.16 -32.41 -11.38
N CYS A 339 -17.29 -31.74 -11.31
CA CYS A 339 -18.59 -32.25 -11.69
C CYS A 339 -19.37 -31.17 -12.44
N THR A 340 -20.31 -31.63 -13.29
CA THR A 340 -21.24 -30.74 -13.98
C THR A 340 -22.66 -31.14 -13.64
N ASP A 341 -23.47 -30.21 -13.16
CA ASP A 341 -24.86 -30.47 -12.79
C ASP A 341 -25.66 -29.14 -12.91
N SER A 342 -27.00 -29.24 -12.77
CA SER A 342 -27.86 -28.06 -12.66
C SER A 342 -28.02 -27.64 -11.22
N PHE A 343 -27.69 -26.38 -10.92
CA PHE A 343 -27.80 -25.83 -9.57
C PHE A 343 -28.83 -24.71 -9.55
N SER A 344 -29.70 -24.76 -8.53
CA SER A 344 -30.74 -23.76 -8.34
C SER A 344 -30.28 -22.67 -7.37
N TYR A 345 -30.58 -21.46 -7.72
CA TYR A 345 -30.29 -20.25 -6.95
C TYR A 345 -31.54 -19.43 -6.71
N GLN A 346 -31.56 -18.72 -5.59
CA GLN A 346 -32.63 -17.77 -5.27
C GLN A 346 -32.07 -16.49 -4.67
N PHE A 347 -32.70 -15.38 -4.97
CA PHE A 347 -32.41 -14.07 -4.34
C PHE A 347 -33.67 -13.23 -4.22
N LYS A 348 -33.64 -12.27 -3.32
CA LYS A 348 -34.71 -11.27 -3.16
C LYS A 348 -34.36 -10.02 -3.95
N GLU A 349 -35.31 -9.44 -4.58
CA GLU A 349 -35.23 -8.18 -5.31
C GLU A 349 -36.49 -7.36 -5.03
N ILE A 350 -36.35 -6.04 -4.97
CA ILE A 350 -37.51 -5.15 -4.88
C ILE A 350 -38.09 -5.00 -6.28
N ASP A 351 -39.35 -5.33 -6.45
CA ASP A 351 -40.10 -5.10 -7.67
C ASP A 351 -40.24 -3.57 -7.88
N PRO A 352 -39.74 -3.02 -8.99
CA PRO A 352 -39.76 -1.57 -9.22
C PRO A 352 -41.17 -0.99 -9.35
N GLU A 353 -42.17 -1.80 -9.77
CA GLU A 353 -43.54 -1.33 -9.99
C GLU A 353 -44.36 -1.37 -8.67
N THR A 354 -44.15 -2.40 -7.87
CA THR A 354 -44.94 -2.63 -6.66
C THR A 354 -44.25 -2.24 -5.35
N GLY A 355 -42.90 -2.03 -5.40
CA GLY A 355 -42.07 -1.75 -4.21
C GLY A 355 -41.97 -2.93 -3.21
N ARG A 356 -42.43 -4.13 -3.59
CA ARG A 356 -42.44 -5.32 -2.71
C ARG A 356 -41.28 -6.25 -3.00
N ASP A 357 -40.83 -6.96 -1.96
CA ASP A 357 -39.85 -8.03 -2.10
C ASP A 357 -40.42 -9.18 -2.94
N VAL A 358 -39.76 -9.49 -4.03
CA VAL A 358 -40.04 -10.66 -4.87
C VAL A 358 -38.85 -11.61 -4.80
N VAL A 359 -39.14 -12.90 -4.63
CA VAL A 359 -38.12 -13.96 -4.68
C VAL A 359 -37.98 -14.46 -6.11
N LYS A 360 -36.82 -14.24 -6.71
CA LYS A 360 -36.46 -14.84 -8.02
C LYS A 360 -35.72 -16.14 -7.81
N THR A 361 -36.18 -17.20 -8.48
CA THR A 361 -35.53 -18.52 -8.51
C THR A 361 -35.16 -18.87 -9.95
N PHE A 362 -33.93 -19.37 -10.13
CA PHE A 362 -33.43 -19.77 -11.45
C PHE A 362 -32.45 -20.94 -11.32
N SER A 363 -32.22 -21.65 -12.41
CA SER A 363 -31.26 -22.74 -12.46
C SER A 363 -30.20 -22.45 -13.51
N VAL A 364 -28.97 -22.83 -13.24
CA VAL A 364 -27.82 -22.75 -14.13
C VAL A 364 -27.16 -24.11 -14.21
N LYS A 365 -26.84 -24.56 -15.44
CA LYS A 365 -25.93 -25.67 -15.63
C LYS A 365 -24.52 -25.19 -15.34
N GLU A 366 -23.89 -25.78 -14.35
CA GLU A 366 -22.66 -25.26 -13.75
C GLU A 366 -21.63 -26.37 -13.62
N LYS A 367 -20.39 -26.09 -13.99
CA LYS A 367 -19.24 -26.93 -13.70
C LYS A 367 -18.63 -26.47 -12.38
N ARG A 368 -18.38 -27.39 -11.49
CA ARG A 368 -17.73 -27.15 -10.20
C ARG A 368 -16.38 -27.85 -10.17
N ILE A 369 -15.35 -27.11 -9.77
CA ILE A 369 -13.97 -27.60 -9.70
C ILE A 369 -13.50 -27.47 -8.26
N VAL A 370 -13.10 -28.58 -7.67
CA VAL A 370 -12.42 -28.61 -6.38
C VAL A 370 -10.93 -28.74 -6.63
N SER A 371 -10.16 -27.88 -6.04
CA SER A 371 -8.71 -28.03 -5.96
C SER A 371 -8.28 -28.35 -4.54
N TYR A 372 -7.25 -29.17 -4.40
CA TYR A 372 -6.55 -29.42 -3.15
C TYR A 372 -5.06 -29.20 -3.36
N ASN A 373 -4.47 -28.32 -2.53
CA ASN A 373 -3.05 -28.00 -2.57
C ASN A 373 -2.40 -28.34 -1.21
N PRO A 374 -1.45 -29.31 -1.16
CA PRO A 374 -0.82 -29.75 0.10
C PRO A 374 -0.02 -28.66 0.80
N ALA A 375 0.68 -27.79 0.03
CA ALA A 375 1.46 -26.70 0.60
C ALA A 375 0.55 -25.65 1.26
N LEU A 376 -0.56 -25.31 0.57
CA LEU A 376 -1.59 -24.44 1.12
C LEU A 376 -2.24 -25.05 2.35
N ALA A 377 -2.53 -26.36 2.32
CA ALA A 377 -3.08 -27.11 3.46
C ALA A 377 -2.17 -27.02 4.69
N LYS A 378 -0.87 -27.24 4.50
CA LYS A 378 0.14 -27.12 5.56
C LYS A 378 0.16 -25.71 6.17
N LYS A 379 0.17 -24.67 5.32
CA LYS A 379 0.15 -23.27 5.75
C LYS A 379 -1.11 -22.96 6.54
N GLN A 380 -2.28 -23.26 5.97
CA GLN A 380 -3.57 -22.99 6.62
C GLN A 380 -3.75 -23.74 7.94
N LYS A 381 -3.32 -25.02 8.02
CA LYS A 381 -3.36 -25.78 9.27
C LYS A 381 -2.50 -25.15 10.36
N ALA A 382 -1.31 -24.64 10.01
CA ALA A 382 -0.44 -23.93 10.96
C ALA A 382 -1.07 -22.61 11.43
N GLU A 383 -1.71 -21.85 10.53
CA GLU A 383 -2.41 -20.61 10.87
C GLU A 383 -3.65 -20.87 11.76
N ILE A 384 -4.44 -21.90 11.44
CA ILE A 384 -5.59 -22.33 12.25
C ILE A 384 -5.12 -22.72 13.65
N GLN A 385 -4.07 -23.53 13.76
CA GLN A 385 -3.53 -23.94 15.06
C GLN A 385 -3.04 -22.75 15.86
N LYS A 386 -2.28 -21.84 15.25
CA LYS A 386 -1.83 -20.61 15.91
C LYS A 386 -2.98 -19.76 16.44
N MET A 387 -4.07 -19.62 15.67
CA MET A 387 -5.26 -18.88 16.11
C MET A 387 -6.03 -19.65 17.20
N ALA A 388 -6.09 -20.98 17.14
CA ALA A 388 -6.70 -21.83 18.15
C ALA A 388 -5.93 -21.76 19.49
N ASP A 389 -4.59 -21.79 19.46
CA ASP A 389 -3.75 -21.64 20.64
C ASP A 389 -3.91 -20.25 21.26
N LYS A 390 -3.99 -19.20 20.45
CA LYS A 390 -4.31 -17.86 20.90
C LYS A 390 -5.72 -17.78 21.52
N ALA A 391 -6.73 -18.39 20.90
CA ALA A 391 -8.09 -18.48 21.47
C ALA A 391 -8.11 -19.23 22.80
N ALA A 392 -7.34 -20.31 22.93
CA ALA A 392 -7.20 -21.06 24.18
C ALA A 392 -6.58 -20.23 25.30
N SER A 393 -5.62 -19.37 25.01
CA SER A 393 -4.99 -18.49 26.02
C SER A 393 -5.97 -17.50 26.64
N TYR A 394 -7.06 -17.17 25.93
CA TYR A 394 -8.10 -16.26 26.43
C TYR A 394 -9.03 -16.89 27.48
N ALA A 395 -9.04 -18.20 27.64
CA ALA A 395 -9.85 -18.89 28.64
C ALA A 395 -9.53 -18.46 30.09
N ALA A 396 -8.37 -17.89 30.33
CA ALA A 396 -7.97 -17.33 31.63
C ALA A 396 -8.61 -15.97 31.96
N TYR A 397 -9.23 -15.30 30.99
CA TYR A 397 -9.79 -13.96 31.16
C TYR A 397 -11.30 -14.04 31.46
N LYS A 398 -11.76 -13.20 32.40
CA LYS A 398 -13.16 -13.18 32.85
C LYS A 398 -14.10 -12.36 31.96
N ALA A 399 -13.55 -11.42 31.20
CA ALA A 399 -14.29 -10.60 30.26
C ALA A 399 -13.35 -10.12 29.14
N MET A 400 -13.77 -10.29 27.89
CA MET A 400 -13.11 -9.78 26.71
C MET A 400 -14.13 -9.36 25.68
N THR A 401 -13.84 -8.31 24.93
CA THR A 401 -14.65 -7.90 23.78
C THR A 401 -14.20 -8.69 22.53
N ARG A 402 -15.02 -8.70 21.50
CA ARG A 402 -14.65 -9.27 20.21
C ARG A 402 -13.42 -8.57 19.59
N GLU A 403 -13.25 -7.30 19.91
CA GLU A 403 -12.12 -6.46 19.48
C GLU A 403 -10.79 -6.98 20.04
N ASP A 404 -10.78 -7.30 21.34
CA ASP A 404 -9.59 -7.85 22.01
C ASP A 404 -9.15 -9.20 21.41
N LEU A 405 -10.10 -9.94 20.85
CA LEU A 405 -9.88 -11.28 20.31
C LEU A 405 -9.33 -11.27 18.88
N GLY A 406 -9.57 -10.19 18.10
CA GLY A 406 -9.15 -10.09 16.70
C GLY A 406 -9.54 -11.33 15.88
N ASP A 407 -8.65 -11.82 15.01
CA ASP A 407 -8.89 -13.00 14.15
C ASP A 407 -9.17 -14.30 14.90
N SER A 408 -8.73 -14.39 16.17
CA SER A 408 -8.94 -15.56 17.02
C SER A 408 -10.39 -15.66 17.50
N ALA A 409 -11.19 -14.60 17.39
CA ALA A 409 -12.60 -14.53 17.83
C ALA A 409 -13.45 -15.65 17.21
N LYS A 410 -13.13 -16.09 15.99
CA LYS A 410 -13.87 -17.17 15.31
C LYS A 410 -13.73 -18.54 15.99
N TYR A 411 -12.71 -18.73 16.81
CA TYR A 411 -12.46 -19.96 17.56
C TYR A 411 -12.76 -19.82 19.06
N VAL A 412 -13.33 -18.69 19.46
CA VAL A 412 -13.74 -18.47 20.85
C VAL A 412 -15.22 -18.74 21.00
N LYS A 413 -15.56 -19.62 21.95
CA LYS A 413 -16.93 -19.91 22.38
C LYS A 413 -17.17 -19.28 23.74
N ILE A 414 -18.16 -18.38 23.82
CA ILE A 414 -18.59 -17.78 25.08
C ILE A 414 -19.88 -18.47 25.52
N THR A 415 -19.79 -19.16 26.63
CA THR A 415 -20.96 -19.88 27.22
C THR A 415 -21.49 -19.07 28.40
N ASN A 416 -22.73 -18.59 28.31
CA ASN A 416 -23.39 -17.77 29.31
C ASN A 416 -24.64 -18.44 29.90
N LYS A 417 -24.86 -19.72 29.57
CA LYS A 417 -25.94 -20.56 30.10
C LYS A 417 -25.39 -21.95 30.42
N ASP A 418 -25.86 -22.57 31.49
CA ASP A 418 -25.60 -23.99 31.79
C ASP A 418 -26.42 -24.93 30.88
N GLU A 419 -26.22 -26.25 31.04
CA GLU A 419 -26.91 -27.29 30.30
C GLU A 419 -28.45 -27.24 30.49
N ASN A 420 -28.92 -26.64 31.60
CA ASN A 420 -30.32 -26.46 31.92
C ASN A 420 -30.89 -25.10 31.46
N GLY A 421 -30.09 -24.31 30.72
CA GLY A 421 -30.50 -23.00 30.20
C GLY A 421 -30.48 -21.86 31.24
N LYS A 422 -29.97 -22.08 32.46
CA LYS A 422 -29.81 -21.05 33.49
C LYS A 422 -28.63 -20.16 33.19
N LYS A 423 -28.79 -18.84 33.34
CA LYS A 423 -27.71 -17.87 33.16
C LYS A 423 -26.57 -18.13 34.16
N ILE A 424 -25.38 -18.25 33.68
CA ILE A 424 -24.15 -18.37 34.47
C ILE A 424 -23.20 -17.22 34.12
N THR A 425 -22.17 -17.03 34.92
CA THR A 425 -21.06 -16.14 34.56
C THR A 425 -20.47 -16.59 33.24
N PRO A 426 -20.25 -15.69 32.26
CA PRO A 426 -19.69 -16.07 30.97
C PRO A 426 -18.36 -16.82 31.10
N VAL A 427 -18.29 -17.97 30.50
CA VAL A 427 -17.05 -18.78 30.40
C VAL A 427 -16.54 -18.68 28.99
N ILE A 428 -15.31 -18.23 28.85
CA ILE A 428 -14.60 -18.13 27.58
C ILE A 428 -13.83 -19.46 27.37
N GLY A 429 -14.03 -20.07 26.24
CA GLY A 429 -13.36 -21.32 25.87
C GLY A 429 -13.09 -21.42 24.38
N ILE A 430 -12.35 -22.43 23.99
CA ILE A 430 -12.08 -22.73 22.58
C ILE A 430 -13.27 -23.48 21.96
N ASP A 431 -13.65 -23.07 20.75
CA ASP A 431 -14.59 -23.82 19.91
C ASP A 431 -13.85 -24.90 19.11
N LYS A 432 -13.64 -26.06 19.75
CA LYS A 432 -12.96 -27.22 19.16
C LYS A 432 -13.66 -27.75 17.90
N GLU A 433 -14.99 -27.67 17.85
CA GLU A 433 -15.77 -28.14 16.70
C GLU A 433 -15.43 -27.27 15.47
N LYS A 434 -15.40 -25.96 15.66
CA LYS A 434 -15.06 -25.00 14.61
C LYS A 434 -13.61 -25.14 14.14
N VAL A 435 -12.68 -25.34 15.09
CA VAL A 435 -11.26 -25.61 14.74
C VAL A 435 -11.15 -26.88 13.90
N ASN A 436 -11.80 -27.98 14.32
CA ASN A 436 -11.75 -29.24 13.58
C ASN A 436 -12.43 -29.15 12.21
N GLU A 437 -13.53 -28.39 12.11
CA GLU A 437 -14.18 -28.12 10.83
C GLU A 437 -13.22 -27.39 9.88
N ASP A 438 -12.59 -26.32 10.33
CA ASP A 438 -11.68 -25.53 9.48
C ASP A 438 -10.42 -26.34 9.10
N LEU A 439 -9.86 -27.14 10.01
CA LEU A 439 -8.74 -28.05 9.72
C LEU A 439 -9.07 -29.08 8.63
N LYS A 440 -10.31 -29.55 8.59
CA LYS A 440 -10.80 -30.52 7.61
C LYS A 440 -10.82 -29.96 6.19
N TYR A 441 -11.09 -28.65 6.05
CA TYR A 441 -11.15 -27.96 4.76
C TYR A 441 -9.84 -27.30 4.35
N ALA A 442 -8.79 -27.36 5.18
CA ALA A 442 -7.52 -26.74 4.86
C ALA A 442 -6.92 -27.29 3.55
N GLY A 443 -6.52 -26.39 2.64
CA GLY A 443 -5.96 -26.70 1.33
C GLY A 443 -6.98 -26.90 0.22
N TYR A 444 -8.28 -26.93 0.54
CA TYR A 444 -9.33 -27.07 -0.46
C TYR A 444 -9.84 -25.69 -0.92
N ASN A 445 -10.10 -25.56 -2.22
CA ASN A 445 -10.84 -24.46 -2.81
C ASN A 445 -11.92 -25.02 -3.75
N LEU A 446 -13.03 -24.29 -3.86
CA LEU A 446 -14.12 -24.61 -4.77
C LEU A 446 -14.34 -23.44 -5.72
N MET A 447 -14.29 -23.70 -7.00
CA MET A 447 -14.66 -22.78 -8.07
C MET A 447 -15.93 -23.28 -8.76
N VAL A 448 -16.74 -22.34 -9.19
CA VAL A 448 -18.02 -22.58 -9.88
C VAL A 448 -18.04 -21.76 -11.16
N THR A 449 -18.51 -22.36 -12.26
CA THR A 449 -18.48 -21.67 -13.55
C THR A 449 -19.60 -22.13 -14.48
N SER A 450 -20.06 -21.21 -15.34
CA SER A 450 -20.92 -21.50 -16.47
C SER A 450 -20.18 -22.00 -17.70
N GLU A 451 -18.82 -21.94 -17.69
CA GLU A 451 -17.97 -22.34 -18.82
C GLU A 451 -17.79 -23.86 -18.86
N LEU A 452 -18.77 -24.54 -19.45
CA LEU A 452 -18.83 -26.02 -19.40
C LEU A 452 -17.76 -26.68 -20.27
N ASP A 453 -17.34 -26.03 -21.35
CA ASP A 453 -16.39 -26.56 -22.32
C ASP A 453 -14.92 -26.29 -21.91
N MET A 454 -14.68 -25.37 -20.96
CA MET A 454 -13.33 -25.15 -20.44
C MET A 454 -12.85 -26.32 -19.60
N GLU A 455 -11.60 -26.75 -19.83
CA GLU A 455 -10.97 -27.80 -19.04
C GLU A 455 -10.77 -27.36 -17.57
N PRO A 456 -10.91 -28.28 -16.60
CA PRO A 456 -10.74 -27.94 -15.17
C PRO A 456 -9.40 -27.29 -14.84
N LEU A 457 -8.32 -27.68 -15.54
CA LEU A 457 -7.01 -27.07 -15.38
C LEU A 457 -6.99 -25.61 -15.84
N GLN A 458 -7.59 -25.34 -16.98
CA GLN A 458 -7.67 -23.99 -17.52
C GLN A 458 -8.45 -23.06 -16.57
N ILE A 459 -9.61 -23.52 -16.05
CA ILE A 459 -10.40 -22.77 -15.05
C ILE A 459 -9.60 -22.51 -13.76
N TYR A 460 -8.79 -23.50 -13.33
CA TYR A 460 -7.95 -23.35 -12.14
C TYR A 460 -6.80 -22.35 -12.34
N GLN A 461 -6.30 -22.21 -13.56
CA GLN A 461 -5.19 -21.32 -13.93
C GLN A 461 -5.66 -19.89 -14.27
N THR A 462 -6.94 -19.73 -14.62
CA THR A 462 -7.59 -18.40 -14.78
C THR A 462 -7.82 -17.75 -13.44
#